data_a1c1188925cb499e6a3a71da14f20b3f
#
_entry.id   a1c1188925cb499e6a3a71da14f20b3f
#
_cell.length_a   1.000
_cell.length_b   1.000
_cell.length_c   1.000
_cell.angle_alpha   90.00
_cell.angle_beta   90.00
_cell.angle_gamma   90.00
#
_symmetry.space_group_name_H-M   'P 1'
#
loop_
_entity.id
_entity.type
_entity.pdbx_description
1 polymer ?
#
loop_
_entity_poly.entity_id
_entity_poly.type
_entity_poly.pdbx_seq_one_letter_code
_entity_poly.pdbx_strand_id
1 'polypeptide(L)' 'GYPDGIGGHKIPLWARITAVGDTFHALTSDRPYRKGMELEKALQIIKEASGTQLCPDCVYVFLEHAIWKNL' A
#
# COMPACT_ATOMS: atom_id res chain seq x y z
N GLY A 1 -10.69 -9.08 4.29
CA GLY A 1 -10.00 -8.71 3.09
C GLY A 1 -10.46 -7.37 2.58
N TYR A 2 -10.08 -7.06 1.39
CA TYR A 2 -10.54 -5.83 0.75
C TYR A 2 -11.91 -6.09 0.17
N PRO A 3 -12.95 -5.60 0.79
CA PRO A 3 -14.29 -6.02 0.39
C PRO A 3 -14.76 -5.26 -0.83
N ASP A 4 -14.91 -5.96 -1.89
CA ASP A 4 -15.31 -5.38 -3.15
C ASP A 4 -16.59 -4.59 -3.03
N GLY A 5 -17.58 -5.17 -2.46
CA GLY A 5 -18.87 -4.55 -2.44
C GLY A 5 -19.00 -3.48 -1.37
N ILE A 6 -18.09 -3.44 -0.45
CA ILE A 6 -18.25 -2.54 0.68
C ILE A 6 -17.47 -1.27 0.51
N GLY A 7 -16.19 -1.38 0.45
CA GLY A 7 -15.37 -0.18 0.43
C GLY A 7 -15.03 0.28 -0.97
N GLY A 8 -14.87 -0.67 -1.87
CA GLY A 8 -14.31 -0.39 -3.17
C GLY A 8 -14.99 0.71 -3.95
N HIS A 9 -16.30 0.72 -3.92
CA HIS A 9 -17.04 1.70 -4.71
C HIS A 9 -17.15 3.06 -4.04
N LYS A 10 -17.18 3.05 -2.74
CA LYS A 10 -17.47 4.27 -1.99
C LYS A 10 -16.24 5.04 -1.59
N ILE A 11 -15.10 4.41 -1.65
CA ILE A 11 -13.85 5.07 -1.29
C ILE A 11 -13.23 5.66 -2.55
N PRO A 12 -13.00 6.97 -2.56
CA PRO A 12 -12.40 7.61 -3.74
C PRO A 12 -11.05 7.01 -4.09
N LEU A 13 -10.72 7.06 -5.36
CA LEU A 13 -9.47 6.50 -5.85
C LEU A 13 -8.26 7.10 -5.13
N TRP A 14 -8.26 8.42 -4.93
CA TRP A 14 -7.13 9.06 -4.26
C TRP A 14 -6.94 8.51 -2.85
N ALA A 15 -8.03 8.20 -2.16
CA ALA A 15 -7.93 7.66 -0.81
C ALA A 15 -7.37 6.24 -0.82
N ARG A 16 -7.73 5.47 -1.84
CA ARG A 16 -7.23 4.10 -1.97
C ARG A 16 -5.74 4.09 -2.28
N ILE A 17 -5.30 4.99 -3.14
CA ILE A 17 -3.88 5.10 -3.45
C ILE A 17 -3.10 5.60 -2.24
N THR A 18 -3.68 6.56 -1.51
CA THR A 18 -3.06 7.06 -0.30
C THR A 18 -2.88 5.95 0.73
N ALA A 19 -3.86 5.05 0.82
CA ALA A 19 -3.76 3.92 1.76
C ALA A 19 -2.57 3.03 1.43
N VAL A 20 -2.29 2.81 0.14
CA VAL A 20 -1.12 2.03 -0.25
C VAL A 20 0.15 2.76 0.16
N GLY A 21 0.23 4.05 -0.10
CA GLY A 21 1.38 4.85 0.28
C GLY A 21 1.60 4.90 1.78
N ASP A 22 0.53 5.05 2.54
CA ASP A 22 0.62 5.06 3.99
C ASP A 22 1.13 3.73 4.51
N THR A 23 0.65 2.63 3.94
CA THR A 23 1.12 1.30 4.33
C THR A 23 2.60 1.16 4.04
N PHE A 24 3.03 1.59 2.85
CA PHE A 24 4.43 1.53 2.49
C PHE A 24 5.28 2.35 3.48
N HIS A 25 4.84 3.55 3.77
CA HIS A 25 5.55 4.42 4.70
C HIS A 25 5.65 3.79 6.08
N ALA A 26 4.57 3.19 6.55
CA ALA A 26 4.55 2.54 7.85
C ALA A 26 5.54 1.37 7.89
N LEU A 27 5.68 0.65 6.78
CA LEU A 27 6.58 -0.51 6.73
C LEU A 27 8.04 -0.09 6.67
N THR A 28 8.34 1.04 6.03
CA THR A 28 9.73 1.45 5.82
C THR A 28 10.25 2.43 6.87
N SER A 29 9.37 3.00 7.70
CA SER A 29 9.78 3.96 8.71
C SER A 29 10.24 3.27 9.98
N ASP A 30 11.26 3.83 10.61
CA ASP A 30 11.71 3.32 11.90
C ASP A 30 10.69 3.69 12.98
N ARG A 31 10.46 2.78 13.87
CA ARG A 31 9.56 2.96 15.01
C ARG A 31 10.34 2.74 16.30
N PRO A 32 9.84 3.26 17.43
CA PRO A 32 10.52 3.03 18.71
C PRO A 32 10.71 1.57 19.06
N TYR A 33 9.84 0.71 18.53
CA TYR A 33 9.83 -0.72 18.85
C TYR A 33 10.36 -1.60 17.73
N ARG A 34 10.69 -1.04 16.56
CA ARG A 34 11.27 -1.82 15.47
C ARG A 34 11.82 -0.91 14.38
N LYS A 35 12.76 -1.44 13.63
CA LYS A 35 13.30 -0.73 12.49
C LYS A 35 12.40 -0.89 11.27
N GLY A 36 12.48 0.07 10.39
CA GLY A 36 11.79 -0.02 9.10
C GLY A 36 12.39 -1.12 8.25
N MET A 37 11.59 -1.62 7.34
CA MET A 37 12.00 -2.69 6.43
C MET A 37 12.79 -2.14 5.27
N GLU A 38 13.55 -3.02 4.63
CA GLU A 38 14.18 -2.69 3.38
C GLU A 38 13.10 -2.48 2.31
N LEU A 39 13.47 -1.69 1.31
CA LEU A 39 12.55 -1.35 0.24
C LEU A 39 11.93 -2.58 -0.41
N GLU A 40 12.76 -3.53 -0.78
CA GLU A 40 12.26 -4.71 -1.49
C GLU A 40 11.29 -5.52 -0.64
N LYS A 41 11.58 -5.63 0.64
CA LYS A 41 10.71 -6.37 1.53
C LYS A 41 9.38 -5.68 1.70
N ALA A 42 9.39 -4.36 1.84
CA ALA A 42 8.16 -3.59 1.95
C ALA A 42 7.31 -3.73 0.70
N LEU A 43 7.93 -3.66 -0.46
CA LEU A 43 7.20 -3.81 -1.72
C LEU A 43 6.60 -5.20 -1.85
N GLN A 44 7.30 -6.22 -1.36
CA GLN A 44 6.78 -7.59 -1.38
C GLN A 44 5.52 -7.68 -0.52
N ILE A 45 5.54 -7.08 0.65
CA ILE A 45 4.38 -7.09 1.53
C ILE A 45 3.21 -6.37 0.90
N ILE A 46 3.47 -5.25 0.23
CA ILE A 46 2.43 -4.51 -0.48
C ILE A 46 1.79 -5.40 -1.55
N LYS A 47 2.61 -6.14 -2.31
CA LYS A 47 2.09 -7.06 -3.32
C LYS A 47 1.21 -8.13 -2.71
N GLU A 48 1.62 -8.66 -1.57
CA GLU A 48 0.87 -9.73 -0.91
C GLU A 48 -0.44 -9.22 -0.33
N ALA A 49 -0.50 -7.96 0.02
CA ALA A 49 -1.73 -7.35 0.54
C ALA A 49 -2.69 -6.95 -0.57
N SER A 50 -2.24 -7.00 -1.83
CA SER A 50 -3.08 -6.65 -2.96
C SER A 50 -4.29 -7.58 -3.04
N GLY A 51 -5.46 -6.99 -3.17
CA GLY A 51 -6.69 -7.77 -3.27
C GLY A 51 -7.26 -8.24 -1.95
N THR A 52 -6.56 -8.03 -0.86
CA THR A 52 -7.06 -8.37 0.46
C THR A 52 -7.23 -7.13 1.31
N GLN A 53 -6.14 -6.51 1.70
CA GLN A 53 -6.18 -5.28 2.51
C GLN A 53 -6.02 -4.03 1.67
N LEU A 54 -5.47 -4.17 0.48
CA LEU A 54 -5.22 -3.04 -0.40
C LEU A 54 -5.89 -3.28 -1.75
N CYS A 55 -6.33 -2.19 -2.38
CA CYS A 55 -6.94 -2.26 -3.69
C CYS A 55 -5.93 -2.73 -4.74
N PRO A 56 -6.21 -3.83 -5.45
CA PRO A 56 -5.23 -4.37 -6.41
C PRO A 56 -4.87 -3.39 -7.51
N ASP A 57 -5.83 -2.61 -8.00
CA ASP A 57 -5.54 -1.62 -9.04
C ASP A 57 -4.61 -0.55 -8.51
N CYS A 58 -4.81 -0.12 -7.27
CA CYS A 58 -3.97 0.89 -6.67
C CYS A 58 -2.58 0.36 -6.38
N VAL A 59 -2.48 -0.89 -5.95
CA VAL A 59 -1.17 -1.52 -5.74
C VAL A 59 -0.42 -1.60 -7.06
N TYR A 60 -1.11 -1.99 -8.12
CA TYR A 60 -0.50 -2.07 -9.44
C TYR A 60 0.06 -0.72 -9.86
N VAL A 61 -0.73 0.33 -9.75
CA VAL A 61 -0.30 1.68 -10.13
C VAL A 61 0.87 2.12 -9.26
N PHE A 62 0.79 1.87 -7.97
CA PHE A 62 1.84 2.24 -7.03
C PHE A 62 3.18 1.61 -7.41
N LEU A 63 3.16 0.33 -7.75
CA LEU A 63 4.38 -0.39 -8.08
C LEU A 63 4.85 -0.08 -9.50
N GLU A 64 3.93 -0.04 -10.45
CA GLU A 64 4.26 0.16 -11.85
C GLU A 64 4.85 1.53 -12.10
N HIS A 65 4.31 2.54 -11.47
CA HIS A 65 4.77 3.92 -11.64
C HIS A 65 5.76 4.36 -10.58
N ALA A 66 6.18 3.42 -9.74
CA ALA A 66 7.16 3.68 -8.69
C ALA A 66 6.79 4.92 -7.85
N ILE A 67 5.52 5.02 -7.51
CA ILE A 67 5.04 6.15 -6.73
C ILE A 67 5.77 6.27 -5.40
N TRP A 68 6.22 5.13 -4.88
CA TRP A 68 6.96 5.10 -3.64
C TRP A 68 8.26 5.91 -3.70
N LYS A 69 8.75 6.24 -4.87
CA LYS A 69 9.95 7.06 -4.98
C LYS A 69 9.70 8.52 -4.62
N ASN A 70 8.44 8.93 -4.59
CA ASN A 70 8.07 10.31 -4.30
C ASN A 70 7.55 10.50 -2.88
N LEU A 71 7.62 9.47 -2.08
CA LEU A 71 7.13 9.54 -0.72
C LEU A 71 8.19 9.99 0.28
#